data_70b9b7b8b8fc068e4b4ab8a02ea3c1ed
#
_entry.id   70b9b7b8b8fc068e4b4ab8a02ea3c1ed
#
_cell.length_a   1.000
_cell.length_b   1.000
_cell.length_c   1.000
_cell.angle_alpha   90.00
_cell.angle_beta   90.00
_cell.angle_gamma   90.00
#
_symmetry.space_group_name_H-M   'P 1'
#
loop_
_entity.id
_entity.type
_entity.pdbx_description
1 polymer ?
#
loop_
_entity_poly.entity_id
_entity_poly.type
_entity_poly.pdbx_seq_one_letter_code
_entity_poly.pdbx_strand_id
1 'polypeptide(L)'
;MIQYWRKSLAAVLLLGVFSQTWAQSHSVYFNQHGKITATMSSVAYVRQYTVQSGIAKAQDFYYPSMKKYSDPYEVPAEQIKVFVPVLDNGALTLWHFNGQKKMVGTYKNSKPNGEWTNWYPNGKKSAVMPYQNGLSEGTGSRYYRNGVKESEIQFKHDKANGYWKQWYPDGSPKMEMNMVNDKPTEILSWDENGRILSEISISNGRRNGIVLEWYEDGAKKSESVYSNDQLVKKTHWDKEGYVVE
;
A
#
# COMPACT_ATOMS: atom_id res chain seq x y z
N MET A 1 59.91 -19.11 10.41
CA MET A 1 58.99 -19.07 11.57
C MET A 1 58.11 -17.86 11.38
N ILE A 2 56.94 -18.01 10.78
CA ILE A 2 55.99 -16.92 10.46
C ILE A 2 54.79 -17.09 11.39
N GLN A 3 54.65 -16.17 12.36
CA GLN A 3 53.48 -16.15 13.27
C GLN A 3 52.28 -15.55 12.58
N TYR A 4 51.20 -16.32 12.46
CA TYR A 4 49.88 -15.85 12.03
C TYR A 4 49.20 -15.11 13.18
N TRP A 5 48.95 -13.81 12.98
CA TRP A 5 48.09 -13.02 13.85
C TRP A 5 46.65 -13.31 13.50
N ARG A 6 45.94 -13.98 14.40
CA ARG A 6 44.47 -14.03 14.38
C ARG A 6 43.96 -12.68 14.86
N LYS A 7 43.39 -11.90 13.95
CA LYS A 7 42.58 -10.74 14.32
C LYS A 7 41.20 -11.24 14.73
N SER A 8 40.96 -11.31 16.03
CA SER A 8 39.58 -11.43 16.56
C SER A 8 38.88 -10.09 16.33
N LEU A 9 37.85 -10.08 15.49
CA LEU A 9 36.92 -8.96 15.39
C LEU A 9 36.13 -8.90 16.71
N ALA A 10 36.49 -7.97 17.57
CA ALA A 10 35.65 -7.57 18.69
C ALA A 10 34.46 -6.82 18.11
N ALA A 11 33.25 -7.40 18.20
CA ALA A 11 32.03 -6.70 17.96
C ALA A 11 31.91 -5.58 19.02
N VAL A 12 31.99 -4.33 18.58
CA VAL A 12 31.72 -3.16 19.43
C VAL A 12 30.23 -3.18 19.79
N LEU A 13 29.91 -3.63 20.99
CA LEU A 13 28.61 -3.47 21.62
C LEU A 13 28.46 -1.99 21.98
N LEU A 14 27.74 -1.23 21.15
CA LEU A 14 27.15 0.04 21.55
C LEU A 14 25.95 -0.26 22.47
N LEU A 15 26.21 -0.30 23.76
CA LEU A 15 25.23 -0.37 24.83
C LEU A 15 24.47 0.96 24.92
N GLY A 16 23.40 1.08 24.15
CA GLY A 16 22.33 2.03 24.49
C GLY A 16 21.60 1.51 25.73
N VAL A 17 21.51 2.35 26.76
CA VAL A 17 20.96 2.07 28.08
C VAL A 17 19.52 1.54 27.98
N PHE A 18 19.34 0.21 28.02
CA PHE A 18 18.10 -0.46 28.41
C PHE A 18 18.43 -1.35 29.61
N SER A 19 18.08 -0.88 30.79
CA SER A 19 18.14 -1.66 32.02
C SER A 19 16.99 -2.67 32.09
N GLN A 20 17.09 -3.75 31.34
CA GLN A 20 16.40 -5.02 31.62
C GLN A 20 17.36 -6.14 31.29
N THR A 21 17.57 -7.04 32.23
CA THR A 21 18.35 -8.28 32.08
C THR A 21 17.68 -9.15 31.03
N TRP A 22 18.15 -9.05 29.78
CA TRP A 22 17.66 -9.86 28.68
C TRP A 22 18.22 -11.28 28.82
N ALA A 23 17.35 -12.29 28.84
CA ALA A 23 17.73 -13.65 28.52
C ALA A 23 18.45 -13.64 27.16
N GLN A 24 19.35 -14.60 26.93
CA GLN A 24 20.22 -14.69 25.77
C GLN A 24 19.57 -14.22 24.47
N SER A 25 20.06 -13.11 23.88
CA SER A 25 19.52 -12.55 22.65
C SER A 25 20.00 -13.35 21.44
N HIS A 26 19.09 -13.61 20.52
CA HIS A 26 19.33 -14.30 19.26
C HIS A 26 19.16 -13.36 18.09
N SER A 27 19.71 -13.73 16.91
CA SER A 27 19.54 -12.95 15.68
C SER A 27 19.10 -13.83 14.51
N VAL A 28 18.22 -13.28 13.67
CA VAL A 28 17.87 -13.83 12.36
C VAL A 28 18.16 -12.76 11.31
N TYR A 29 18.78 -13.15 10.20
CA TYR A 29 19.18 -12.27 9.11
C TYR A 29 18.30 -12.48 7.89
N PHE A 30 17.84 -11.38 7.30
CA PHE A 30 16.99 -11.40 6.12
C PHE A 30 17.63 -10.59 4.98
N ASN A 31 17.47 -11.06 3.75
CA ASN A 31 17.85 -10.30 2.56
C ASN A 31 16.80 -9.21 2.25
N GLN A 32 17.05 -8.43 1.19
CA GLN A 32 16.13 -7.34 0.76
C GLN A 32 14.71 -7.81 0.41
N HIS A 33 14.52 -9.11 0.11
CA HIS A 33 13.21 -9.72 -0.20
C HIS A 33 12.55 -10.35 1.04
N GLY A 34 13.11 -10.15 2.24
CA GLY A 34 12.57 -10.71 3.48
C GLY A 34 12.81 -12.22 3.64
N LYS A 35 13.68 -12.83 2.82
CA LYS A 35 14.06 -14.24 2.96
C LYS A 35 15.24 -14.37 3.88
N ILE A 36 15.25 -15.41 4.75
CA ILE A 36 16.38 -15.73 5.62
C ILE A 36 17.60 -16.01 4.76
N THR A 37 18.74 -15.48 5.18
CA THR A 37 20.02 -15.67 4.52
C THR A 37 21.16 -15.85 5.54
N ALA A 38 22.08 -16.76 5.23
CA ALA A 38 23.35 -16.92 5.93
C ALA A 38 24.51 -16.16 5.25
N THR A 39 24.29 -15.65 4.04
CA THR A 39 25.29 -14.92 3.26
C THR A 39 25.33 -13.47 3.67
N MET A 40 26.32 -13.05 4.43
CA MET A 40 26.41 -11.71 5.03
C MET A 40 26.37 -10.56 3.99
N SER A 41 26.88 -10.76 2.79
CA SER A 41 26.82 -9.75 1.71
C SER A 41 25.41 -9.50 1.17
N SER A 42 24.47 -10.41 1.42
CA SER A 42 23.06 -10.27 1.00
C SER A 42 22.14 -9.82 2.14
N VAL A 43 22.63 -9.63 3.36
CA VAL A 43 21.84 -9.21 4.51
C VAL A 43 21.39 -7.77 4.31
N ALA A 44 20.10 -7.53 4.44
CA ALA A 44 19.48 -6.20 4.43
C ALA A 44 18.86 -5.83 5.78
N TYR A 45 18.40 -6.84 6.52
CA TYR A 45 17.77 -6.66 7.83
C TYR A 45 18.25 -7.71 8.82
N VAL A 46 18.29 -7.32 10.10
CA VAL A 46 18.53 -8.22 11.22
C VAL A 46 17.41 -8.08 12.23
N ARG A 47 16.86 -9.20 12.65
CA ARG A 47 15.94 -9.31 13.79
C ARG A 47 16.70 -9.75 15.01
N GLN A 48 16.63 -8.95 16.07
CA GLN A 48 17.10 -9.33 17.40
C GLN A 48 15.89 -9.75 18.24
N TYR A 49 16.01 -10.85 18.97
CA TYR A 49 14.90 -11.38 19.75
C TYR A 49 15.33 -12.19 20.95
N THR A 50 14.42 -12.32 21.92
CA THR A 50 14.51 -13.27 23.04
C THR A 50 13.24 -14.11 23.03
N VAL A 51 13.31 -15.32 23.61
CA VAL A 51 12.14 -16.21 23.73
C VAL A 51 11.92 -16.52 25.21
N GLN A 52 10.66 -16.38 25.65
CA GLN A 52 10.24 -16.77 26.98
C GLN A 52 8.82 -17.37 26.87
N SER A 53 8.64 -18.59 27.42
CA SER A 53 7.34 -19.27 27.46
C SER A 53 6.63 -19.36 26.09
N GLY A 54 7.39 -19.62 25.03
CA GLY A 54 6.84 -19.73 23.65
C GLY A 54 6.56 -18.41 22.95
N ILE A 55 6.80 -17.27 23.61
CA ILE A 55 6.63 -15.92 23.00
C ILE A 55 8.01 -15.34 22.72
N ALA A 56 8.21 -14.82 21.53
CA ALA A 56 9.37 -14.06 21.14
C ALA A 56 9.09 -12.57 21.26
N LYS A 57 9.97 -11.84 21.99
CA LYS A 57 10.07 -10.38 21.96
C LYS A 57 11.12 -10.01 20.94
N ALA A 58 10.76 -9.28 19.91
CA ALA A 58 11.60 -9.02 18.75
C ALA A 58 11.61 -7.55 18.35
N GLN A 59 12.70 -7.13 17.71
CA GLN A 59 12.83 -5.84 17.03
C GLN A 59 13.68 -6.01 15.80
N ASP A 60 13.33 -5.33 14.72
CA ASP A 60 14.00 -5.39 13.44
C ASP A 60 14.80 -4.12 13.16
N PHE A 61 15.96 -4.29 12.53
CA PHE A 61 16.89 -3.21 12.19
C PHE A 61 17.35 -3.35 10.74
N TYR A 62 17.68 -2.23 10.12
CA TYR A 62 18.40 -2.20 8.85
C TYR A 62 19.87 -2.62 9.09
N TYR A 63 20.38 -3.54 8.30
CA TYR A 63 21.76 -3.99 8.38
C TYR A 63 22.61 -3.36 7.26
N PRO A 64 23.89 -3.00 7.50
CA PRO A 64 24.64 -3.09 8.75
C PRO A 64 24.45 -1.88 9.67
N SER A 65 23.66 -0.87 9.30
CA SER A 65 23.55 0.41 9.99
C SER A 65 22.93 0.35 11.38
N MET A 66 22.22 -0.72 11.70
CA MET A 66 21.43 -0.92 12.92
C MET A 66 20.38 0.18 13.18
N LYS A 67 20.00 0.93 12.14
CA LYS A 67 18.85 1.84 12.24
C LYS A 67 17.56 1.03 12.41
N LYS A 68 16.66 1.54 13.23
CA LYS A 68 15.38 0.91 13.53
C LYS A 68 14.56 0.69 12.26
N TYR A 69 14.10 -0.56 12.03
CA TYR A 69 13.12 -0.91 11.01
C TYR A 69 11.73 -1.15 11.61
N SER A 70 11.65 -1.73 12.84
CA SER A 70 10.40 -1.88 13.56
C SER A 70 10.49 -1.28 14.98
N ASP A 71 9.34 -0.96 15.59
CA ASP A 71 9.26 -0.89 17.04
C ASP A 71 9.32 -2.32 17.61
N PRO A 72 9.66 -2.51 18.91
CA PRO A 72 9.58 -3.83 19.54
C PRO A 72 8.16 -4.39 19.46
N TYR A 73 8.06 -5.70 19.23
CA TYR A 73 6.80 -6.42 19.14
C TYR A 73 6.92 -7.83 19.73
N GLU A 74 5.79 -8.47 19.99
CA GLU A 74 5.71 -9.84 20.49
C GLU A 74 4.98 -10.72 19.47
N VAL A 75 5.51 -11.93 19.26
CA VAL A 75 4.91 -12.94 18.37
C VAL A 75 5.11 -14.34 18.96
N PRO A 76 4.31 -15.34 18.60
CA PRO A 76 4.65 -16.74 18.83
C PRO A 76 6.05 -17.08 18.31
N ALA A 77 6.83 -17.85 19.06
CA ALA A 77 8.24 -18.11 18.72
C ALA A 77 8.44 -18.78 17.35
N GLU A 78 7.47 -19.56 16.88
CA GLU A 78 7.47 -20.17 15.56
C GLU A 78 7.41 -19.13 14.40
N GLN A 79 6.90 -17.94 14.65
CA GLN A 79 6.81 -16.86 13.66
C GLN A 79 8.09 -16.03 13.54
N ILE A 80 9.11 -16.31 14.36
CA ILE A 80 10.32 -15.48 14.38
C ILE A 80 11.08 -15.45 13.04
N LYS A 81 10.85 -16.45 12.19
CA LYS A 81 11.42 -16.57 10.85
C LYS A 81 10.57 -15.92 9.75
N VAL A 82 9.38 -15.40 10.08
CA VAL A 82 8.51 -14.67 9.15
C VAL A 82 8.90 -13.21 9.15
N PHE A 83 9.29 -12.65 7.99
CA PHE A 83 9.85 -11.28 7.92
C PHE A 83 8.85 -10.19 8.36
N VAL A 84 7.60 -10.27 7.89
CA VAL A 84 6.52 -9.41 8.39
C VAL A 84 5.62 -10.27 9.27
N PRO A 85 5.78 -10.20 10.59
CA PRO A 85 5.05 -11.08 11.51
C PRO A 85 3.58 -10.68 11.61
N VAL A 86 2.74 -11.66 11.90
CA VAL A 86 1.36 -11.45 12.34
C VAL A 86 1.35 -11.48 13.86
N LEU A 87 0.99 -10.37 14.48
CA LEU A 87 0.87 -10.28 15.94
C LEU A 87 -0.48 -10.88 16.39
N ASP A 88 -0.51 -11.51 17.54
CA ASP A 88 -1.78 -11.95 18.12
C ASP A 88 -2.64 -10.74 18.49
N ASN A 89 -2.04 -9.76 19.16
CA ASN A 89 -2.65 -8.49 19.52
C ASN A 89 -1.60 -7.40 19.57
N GLY A 90 -2.01 -6.14 19.37
CA GLY A 90 -1.13 -4.99 19.52
C GLY A 90 -0.80 -4.29 18.22
N ALA A 91 0.04 -3.27 18.32
CA ALA A 91 0.43 -2.44 17.19
C ALA A 91 1.75 -2.92 16.57
N LEU A 92 1.80 -2.92 15.24
CA LEU A 92 3.03 -3.07 14.48
C LEU A 92 3.38 -1.72 13.86
N THR A 93 4.57 -1.19 14.19
CA THR A 93 5.10 0.03 13.57
C THR A 93 6.38 -0.30 12.82
N LEU A 94 6.43 0.06 11.54
CA LEU A 94 7.63 -0.02 10.72
C LEU A 94 8.13 1.37 10.35
N TRP A 95 9.42 1.49 10.09
CA TRP A 95 10.12 2.75 9.85
C TRP A 95 10.92 2.68 8.55
N HIS A 96 10.96 3.78 7.83
CA HIS A 96 11.89 3.97 6.73
C HIS A 96 13.32 4.17 7.24
N PHE A 97 14.30 3.93 6.39
CA PHE A 97 15.72 4.10 6.72
C PHE A 97 16.07 5.54 7.17
N ASN A 98 15.33 6.54 6.72
CA ASN A 98 15.50 7.94 7.12
C ASN A 98 14.82 8.30 8.44
N GLY A 99 14.20 7.34 9.15
CA GLY A 99 13.56 7.54 10.44
C GLY A 99 12.11 8.02 10.38
N GLN A 100 11.53 8.20 9.19
CA GLN A 100 10.10 8.46 9.04
C GLN A 100 9.30 7.17 9.20
N LYS A 101 8.04 7.27 9.68
CA LYS A 101 7.13 6.11 9.72
C LYS A 101 6.96 5.54 8.32
N LYS A 102 6.93 4.22 8.21
CA LYS A 102 6.66 3.48 6.98
C LYS A 102 5.27 2.87 7.01
N MET A 103 4.91 2.25 8.12
CA MET A 103 3.61 1.59 8.31
C MET A 103 3.24 1.57 9.79
N VAL A 104 1.96 1.76 10.09
CA VAL A 104 1.37 1.49 11.41
C VAL A 104 0.05 0.77 11.20
N GLY A 105 -0.16 -0.28 11.96
CA GLY A 105 -1.42 -1.02 11.99
C GLY A 105 -1.56 -1.78 13.30
N THR A 106 -2.75 -2.23 13.60
CA THR A 106 -3.05 -3.02 14.81
C THR A 106 -3.60 -4.37 14.44
N TYR A 107 -3.26 -5.35 15.27
CA TYR A 107 -3.80 -6.70 15.23
C TYR A 107 -4.70 -6.94 16.45
N LYS A 108 -5.75 -7.72 16.24
CA LYS A 108 -6.62 -8.28 17.28
C LYS A 108 -6.95 -9.71 16.91
N ASN A 109 -6.63 -10.65 17.80
CA ASN A 109 -6.80 -12.09 17.56
C ASN A 109 -6.15 -12.53 16.24
N SER A 110 -4.88 -12.18 16.03
CA SER A 110 -4.06 -12.46 14.83
C SER A 110 -4.64 -11.92 13.52
N LYS A 111 -5.58 -10.97 13.57
CA LYS A 111 -6.21 -10.36 12.40
C LYS A 111 -5.99 -8.85 12.39
N PRO A 112 -5.72 -8.23 11.22
CA PRO A 112 -5.72 -6.78 11.11
C PRO A 112 -7.04 -6.21 11.62
N ASN A 113 -6.97 -5.14 12.44
CA ASN A 113 -8.14 -4.50 13.02
C ASN A 113 -7.87 -3.01 13.24
N GLY A 114 -8.82 -2.15 12.83
CA GLY A 114 -8.65 -0.71 12.85
C GLY A 114 -7.96 -0.17 11.59
N GLU A 115 -7.49 1.05 11.63
CA GLU A 115 -6.86 1.73 10.49
C GLU A 115 -5.40 1.28 10.33
N TRP A 116 -5.04 0.85 9.12
CA TRP A 116 -3.66 0.60 8.70
C TRP A 116 -3.21 1.74 7.80
N THR A 117 -2.18 2.44 8.23
CA THR A 117 -1.63 3.58 7.49
C THR A 117 -0.21 3.31 7.03
N ASN A 118 0.05 3.62 5.76
CA ASN A 118 1.38 3.60 5.15
C ASN A 118 1.81 5.03 4.79
N TRP A 119 3.12 5.26 4.80
CA TRP A 119 3.73 6.55 4.45
C TRP A 119 4.83 6.36 3.41
N TYR A 120 5.01 7.38 2.61
CA TYR A 120 6.19 7.54 1.77
C TYR A 120 7.41 7.94 2.61
N PRO A 121 8.66 7.75 2.09
CA PRO A 121 9.87 8.23 2.77
C PRO A 121 9.93 9.73 3.02
N ASN A 122 9.12 10.55 2.32
CA ASN A 122 8.99 11.99 2.56
C ASN A 122 8.03 12.34 3.71
N GLY A 123 7.52 11.34 4.44
CA GLY A 123 6.61 11.49 5.59
C GLY A 123 5.14 11.70 5.25
N LYS A 124 4.77 11.86 3.97
CA LYS A 124 3.37 11.95 3.55
C LYS A 124 2.72 10.57 3.51
N LYS A 125 1.43 10.48 3.85
CA LYS A 125 0.66 9.23 3.73
C LYS A 125 0.70 8.73 2.28
N SER A 126 0.83 7.42 2.10
CA SER A 126 0.74 6.74 0.80
C SER A 126 -0.53 5.91 0.67
N ALA A 127 -0.99 5.33 1.78
CA ALA A 127 -2.25 4.59 1.81
C ALA A 127 -2.83 4.56 3.23
N VAL A 128 -4.15 4.48 3.30
CA VAL A 128 -4.92 4.19 4.51
C VAL A 128 -5.92 3.11 4.17
N MET A 129 -5.97 2.04 4.98
CA MET A 129 -6.90 0.94 4.79
C MET A 129 -7.54 0.58 6.13
N PRO A 130 -8.87 0.68 6.25
CA PRO A 130 -9.59 0.24 7.44
C PRO A 130 -9.85 -1.26 7.41
N TYR A 131 -9.65 -1.91 8.55
CA TYR A 131 -9.91 -3.33 8.74
C TYR A 131 -10.82 -3.58 9.94
N GLN A 132 -11.71 -4.56 9.81
CA GLN A 132 -12.48 -5.10 10.91
C GLN A 132 -12.37 -6.64 10.89
N ASN A 133 -11.80 -7.22 11.94
CA ASN A 133 -11.61 -8.67 12.07
C ASN A 133 -10.89 -9.32 10.87
N GLY A 134 -9.93 -8.62 10.27
CA GLY A 134 -9.13 -9.08 9.14
C GLY A 134 -9.70 -8.76 7.77
N LEU A 135 -10.93 -8.25 7.68
CA LEU A 135 -11.57 -7.87 6.43
C LEU A 135 -11.49 -6.35 6.23
N SER A 136 -11.32 -5.91 4.99
CA SER A 136 -11.42 -4.51 4.63
C SER A 136 -12.87 -4.05 4.79
N GLU A 137 -13.08 -3.03 5.65
CA GLU A 137 -14.40 -2.52 6.01
C GLU A 137 -14.36 -1.01 6.18
N GLY A 138 -15.13 -0.26 5.38
CA GLY A 138 -15.12 1.20 5.34
C GLY A 138 -14.34 1.79 4.18
N THR A 139 -13.80 3.00 4.32
CA THR A 139 -13.19 3.75 3.22
C THR A 139 -11.67 3.64 3.23
N GLY A 140 -11.12 2.97 2.21
CA GLY A 140 -9.70 2.94 1.91
C GLY A 140 -9.27 4.11 1.03
N SER A 141 -8.06 4.65 1.23
CA SER A 141 -7.52 5.77 0.45
C SER A 141 -6.07 5.52 0.04
N ARG A 142 -5.70 6.00 -1.15
CA ARG A 142 -4.31 6.09 -1.62
C ARG A 142 -3.97 7.54 -1.93
N TYR A 143 -2.70 7.88 -1.86
CA TYR A 143 -2.21 9.24 -2.04
C TYR A 143 -1.00 9.25 -2.96
N TYR A 144 -0.87 10.27 -3.76
CA TYR A 144 0.34 10.59 -4.50
C TYR A 144 1.47 11.02 -3.56
N ARG A 145 2.72 11.02 -4.04
CA ARG A 145 3.89 11.49 -3.28
C ARG A 145 3.82 12.97 -2.90
N ASN A 146 3.05 13.78 -3.64
CA ASN A 146 2.78 15.18 -3.30
C ASN A 146 1.76 15.34 -2.16
N GLY A 147 1.09 14.24 -1.74
CA GLY A 147 0.11 14.18 -0.66
C GLY A 147 -1.33 14.41 -1.12
N VAL A 148 -1.56 14.67 -2.41
CA VAL A 148 -2.90 14.72 -3.00
C VAL A 148 -3.49 13.30 -3.00
N LYS A 149 -4.79 13.18 -2.76
CA LYS A 149 -5.49 11.88 -2.83
C LYS A 149 -5.47 11.37 -4.27
N GLU A 150 -5.02 10.12 -4.45
CA GLU A 150 -5.00 9.42 -5.74
C GLU A 150 -6.30 8.64 -5.96
N SER A 151 -6.76 7.96 -4.91
CA SER A 151 -8.00 7.20 -4.96
C SER A 151 -8.65 7.04 -3.59
N GLU A 152 -9.95 6.85 -3.61
CA GLU A 152 -10.76 6.51 -2.45
C GLU A 152 -11.80 5.47 -2.86
N ILE A 153 -11.94 4.40 -2.07
CA ILE A 153 -12.83 3.29 -2.37
C ILE A 153 -13.53 2.81 -1.10
N GLN A 154 -14.82 2.56 -1.20
CA GLN A 154 -15.59 1.94 -0.11
C GLN A 154 -15.52 0.43 -0.19
N PHE A 155 -15.22 -0.20 0.95
CA PHE A 155 -15.18 -1.64 1.12
C PHE A 155 -16.27 -2.11 2.09
N LYS A 156 -16.82 -3.28 1.79
CA LYS A 156 -17.68 -4.06 2.66
C LYS A 156 -17.28 -5.52 2.54
N HIS A 157 -16.76 -6.09 3.63
CA HIS A 157 -16.28 -7.49 3.68
C HIS A 157 -15.30 -7.82 2.55
N ASP A 158 -14.19 -7.05 2.41
CA ASP A 158 -13.15 -7.12 1.36
C ASP A 158 -13.60 -6.78 -0.06
N LYS A 159 -14.88 -6.54 -0.29
CA LYS A 159 -15.40 -6.21 -1.62
C LYS A 159 -15.60 -4.71 -1.77
N ALA A 160 -15.26 -4.18 -2.94
CA ALA A 160 -15.64 -2.83 -3.31
C ALA A 160 -17.18 -2.72 -3.36
N ASN A 161 -17.74 -1.85 -2.52
CA ASN A 161 -19.18 -1.67 -2.40
C ASN A 161 -19.49 -0.23 -1.98
N GLY A 162 -20.09 0.53 -2.85
CA GLY A 162 -20.26 1.97 -2.77
C GLY A 162 -19.41 2.69 -3.80
N TYR A 163 -18.93 3.88 -3.51
CA TYR A 163 -18.16 4.65 -4.47
C TYR A 163 -16.70 4.20 -4.55
N TRP A 164 -16.13 4.39 -5.75
CA TRP A 164 -14.70 4.41 -6.02
C TRP A 164 -14.40 5.69 -6.80
N LYS A 165 -13.57 6.58 -6.21
CA LYS A 165 -13.17 7.86 -6.80
C LYS A 165 -11.68 7.87 -7.06
N GLN A 166 -11.26 8.53 -8.14
CA GLN A 166 -9.87 8.76 -8.48
C GLN A 166 -9.66 10.23 -8.88
N TRP A 167 -8.47 10.73 -8.60
CA TRP A 167 -8.05 12.10 -8.91
C TRP A 167 -6.72 12.10 -9.64
N TYR A 168 -6.47 13.11 -10.38
CA TYR A 168 -5.16 13.43 -10.96
C TYR A 168 -4.21 13.98 -9.88
N PRO A 169 -2.86 14.05 -10.17
CA PRO A 169 -1.89 14.56 -9.20
C PRO A 169 -2.09 16.03 -8.77
N ASP A 170 -2.83 16.82 -9.53
CA ASP A 170 -3.23 18.20 -9.21
C ASP A 170 -4.49 18.28 -8.32
N GLY A 171 -5.17 17.16 -8.13
CA GLY A 171 -6.39 17.04 -7.35
C GLY A 171 -7.68 17.16 -8.14
N SER A 172 -7.61 17.38 -9.46
CA SER A 172 -8.79 17.37 -10.33
C SER A 172 -9.41 15.96 -10.42
N PRO A 173 -10.72 15.83 -10.57
CA PRO A 173 -11.39 14.54 -10.73
C PRO A 173 -10.88 13.79 -11.96
N LYS A 174 -10.67 12.48 -11.84
CA LYS A 174 -10.27 11.59 -12.93
C LYS A 174 -11.37 10.58 -13.25
N MET A 175 -11.92 9.97 -12.23
CA MET A 175 -12.96 8.94 -12.39
C MET A 175 -13.79 8.80 -11.12
N GLU A 176 -15.09 8.60 -11.30
CA GLU A 176 -15.99 8.13 -10.26
C GLU A 176 -16.73 6.89 -10.76
N MET A 177 -16.81 5.89 -9.89
CA MET A 177 -17.58 4.68 -10.14
C MET A 177 -18.47 4.39 -8.95
N ASN A 178 -19.64 3.81 -9.21
CA ASN A 178 -20.45 3.17 -8.20
C ASN A 178 -20.25 1.65 -8.31
N MET A 179 -19.93 1.01 -7.18
CA MET A 179 -19.52 -0.40 -7.10
C MET A 179 -20.53 -1.21 -6.30
N VAL A 180 -20.87 -2.39 -6.78
CA VAL A 180 -21.66 -3.38 -6.04
C VAL A 180 -20.96 -4.72 -6.12
N ASN A 181 -20.42 -5.18 -4.98
CA ASN A 181 -19.67 -6.45 -4.87
C ASN A 181 -18.59 -6.60 -5.96
N ASP A 182 -17.64 -5.64 -6.03
CA ASP A 182 -16.54 -5.57 -6.98
C ASP A 182 -16.93 -5.30 -8.45
N LYS A 183 -18.21 -5.05 -8.73
CA LYS A 183 -18.67 -4.77 -10.07
C LYS A 183 -19.10 -3.32 -10.20
N PRO A 184 -18.62 -2.57 -11.19
CA PRO A 184 -19.09 -1.22 -11.44
C PRO A 184 -20.53 -1.26 -11.98
N THR A 185 -21.35 -0.30 -11.54
CA THR A 185 -22.70 -0.08 -12.04
C THR A 185 -22.83 1.26 -12.78
N GLU A 186 -21.96 2.21 -12.45
CA GLU A 186 -21.86 3.52 -13.07
C GLU A 186 -20.40 3.92 -13.17
N ILE A 187 -20.04 4.59 -14.26
CA ILE A 187 -18.69 5.11 -14.50
C ILE A 187 -18.83 6.50 -15.11
N LEU A 188 -18.23 7.49 -14.45
CA LEU A 188 -18.06 8.84 -14.95
C LEU A 188 -16.55 9.14 -14.95
N SER A 189 -16.01 9.64 -16.07
CA SER A 189 -14.59 9.93 -16.18
C SER A 189 -14.33 11.27 -16.87
N TRP A 190 -13.21 11.89 -16.51
CA TRP A 190 -12.75 13.18 -17.01
C TRP A 190 -11.29 13.10 -17.48
N ASP A 191 -10.92 13.97 -18.39
CA ASP A 191 -9.52 14.23 -18.73
C ASP A 191 -8.89 15.21 -17.75
N GLU A 192 -7.57 15.48 -17.92
CA GLU A 192 -6.81 16.42 -17.09
C GLU A 192 -7.27 17.87 -17.18
N ASN A 193 -8.08 18.23 -18.22
CA ASN A 193 -8.68 19.55 -18.40
C ASN A 193 -10.09 19.63 -17.79
N GLY A 194 -10.58 18.56 -17.13
CA GLY A 194 -11.89 18.48 -16.55
C GLY A 194 -13.02 18.20 -17.53
N ARG A 195 -12.73 17.81 -18.79
CA ARG A 195 -13.72 17.46 -19.78
C ARG A 195 -14.20 16.03 -19.58
N ILE A 196 -15.50 15.79 -19.71
CA ILE A 196 -16.08 14.45 -19.59
C ILE A 196 -15.56 13.56 -20.73
N LEU A 197 -15.01 12.41 -20.39
CA LEU A 197 -14.60 11.37 -21.33
C LEU A 197 -15.66 10.28 -21.49
N SER A 198 -16.36 9.93 -20.41
CA SER A 198 -17.40 8.91 -20.48
C SER A 198 -18.41 9.09 -19.37
N GLU A 199 -19.65 8.73 -19.69
CA GLU A 199 -20.74 8.56 -18.75
C GLU A 199 -21.44 7.23 -19.12
N ILE A 200 -21.18 6.19 -18.31
CA ILE A 200 -21.59 4.82 -18.59
C ILE A 200 -22.37 4.29 -17.40
N SER A 201 -23.54 3.74 -17.65
CA SER A 201 -24.25 2.86 -16.72
C SER A 201 -24.10 1.41 -17.15
N ILE A 202 -24.03 0.50 -16.17
CA ILE A 202 -23.91 -0.94 -16.42
C ILE A 202 -25.10 -1.64 -15.79
N SER A 203 -25.94 -2.24 -16.63
CA SER A 203 -27.11 -3.01 -16.23
C SER A 203 -27.00 -4.44 -16.78
N ASN A 204 -27.18 -5.43 -15.92
CA ASN A 204 -27.03 -6.84 -16.27
C ASN A 204 -25.67 -7.17 -16.95
N GLY A 205 -24.60 -6.47 -16.53
CA GLY A 205 -23.25 -6.64 -17.09
C GLY A 205 -23.05 -6.00 -18.47
N ARG A 206 -24.01 -5.21 -18.98
CA ARG A 206 -23.94 -4.54 -20.28
C ARG A 206 -23.88 -3.04 -20.13
N ARG A 207 -23.04 -2.40 -20.94
CA ARG A 207 -22.83 -0.94 -20.95
C ARG A 207 -23.95 -0.24 -21.67
N ASN A 208 -24.38 0.89 -21.10
CA ASN A 208 -25.24 1.88 -21.71
C ASN A 208 -24.67 3.28 -21.42
N GLY A 209 -24.76 4.21 -22.36
CA GLY A 209 -24.29 5.59 -22.13
C GLY A 209 -23.40 6.09 -23.25
N ILE A 210 -22.63 7.12 -22.95
CA ILE A 210 -21.82 7.85 -23.91
C ILE A 210 -20.32 7.75 -23.63
N VAL A 211 -19.52 7.79 -24.71
CA VAL A 211 -18.07 7.99 -24.68
C VAL A 211 -17.74 9.17 -25.57
N LEU A 212 -16.97 10.12 -25.05
CA LEU A 212 -16.57 11.36 -25.72
C LEU A 212 -15.06 11.36 -25.98
N GLU A 213 -14.67 11.84 -27.16
CA GLU A 213 -13.28 12.16 -27.50
C GLU A 213 -13.17 13.66 -27.82
N TRP A 214 -12.02 14.23 -27.51
CA TRP A 214 -11.74 15.65 -27.67
C TRP A 214 -10.46 15.85 -28.47
N TYR A 215 -10.41 16.92 -29.25
CA TYR A 215 -9.17 17.44 -29.82
C TYR A 215 -8.32 18.11 -28.74
N GLU A 216 -7.02 18.30 -28.99
CA GLU A 216 -6.09 18.94 -28.04
C GLU A 216 -6.52 20.39 -27.69
N ASP A 217 -7.10 21.12 -28.67
CA ASP A 217 -7.60 22.47 -28.48
C ASP A 217 -8.92 22.57 -27.67
N GLY A 218 -9.51 21.41 -27.35
CA GLY A 218 -10.73 21.34 -26.55
C GLY A 218 -12.02 21.21 -27.34
N ALA A 219 -11.97 21.25 -28.69
CA ALA A 219 -13.14 20.97 -29.51
C ALA A 219 -13.57 19.50 -29.40
N LYS A 220 -14.87 19.24 -29.46
CA LYS A 220 -15.41 17.87 -29.44
C LYS A 220 -15.02 17.14 -30.72
N LYS A 221 -14.42 15.97 -30.61
CA LYS A 221 -13.96 15.16 -31.75
C LYS A 221 -14.95 14.07 -32.10
N SER A 222 -15.43 13.31 -31.10
CA SER A 222 -16.44 12.28 -31.34
C SER A 222 -17.35 12.05 -30.14
N GLU A 223 -18.52 11.52 -30.42
CA GLU A 223 -19.47 11.00 -29.44
C GLU A 223 -19.94 9.63 -29.89
N SER A 224 -19.74 8.64 -29.04
CA SER A 224 -20.19 7.27 -29.24
C SER A 224 -21.27 6.93 -28.22
N VAL A 225 -22.44 6.52 -28.67
CA VAL A 225 -23.57 6.12 -27.81
C VAL A 225 -23.68 4.60 -27.84
N TYR A 226 -23.70 3.99 -26.65
CA TYR A 226 -23.84 2.55 -26.46
C TYR A 226 -25.17 2.20 -25.83
N SER A 227 -25.77 1.10 -26.30
CA SER A 227 -26.93 0.45 -25.70
C SER A 227 -26.70 -1.06 -25.66
N ASN A 228 -26.74 -1.67 -24.48
CA ASN A 228 -26.47 -3.11 -24.27
C ASN A 228 -25.17 -3.59 -24.92
N ASP A 229 -24.06 -2.85 -24.72
CA ASP A 229 -22.74 -3.02 -25.33
C ASP A 229 -22.66 -2.76 -26.83
N GLN A 230 -23.74 -2.51 -27.51
CA GLN A 230 -23.75 -2.21 -28.93
C GLN A 230 -23.57 -0.71 -29.18
N LEU A 231 -22.71 -0.35 -30.10
CA LEU A 231 -22.58 1.02 -30.61
C LEU A 231 -23.84 1.33 -31.44
N VAL A 232 -24.70 2.21 -30.93
CA VAL A 232 -25.95 2.55 -31.61
C VAL A 232 -25.86 3.86 -32.40
N LYS A 233 -24.91 4.72 -32.04
CA LYS A 233 -24.64 5.97 -32.74
C LYS A 233 -23.20 6.38 -32.57
N LYS A 234 -22.57 6.87 -33.64
CA LYS A 234 -21.29 7.57 -33.57
C LYS A 234 -21.37 8.83 -34.41
N THR A 235 -20.94 9.93 -33.83
CA THR A 235 -20.90 11.25 -34.50
C THR A 235 -19.48 11.78 -34.39
N HIS A 236 -18.93 12.26 -35.48
CA HIS A 236 -17.64 12.91 -35.53
C HIS A 236 -17.80 14.39 -35.89
N TRP A 237 -16.91 15.22 -35.36
CA TRP A 237 -16.81 16.64 -35.68
C TRP A 237 -15.38 16.97 -36.11
N ASP A 238 -15.22 17.90 -37.03
CA ASP A 238 -13.92 18.53 -37.28
C ASP A 238 -13.59 19.54 -36.19
N LYS A 239 -12.41 20.19 -36.30
CA LYS A 239 -11.95 21.19 -35.32
C LYS A 239 -12.80 22.45 -35.31
N GLU A 240 -13.45 22.75 -36.41
CA GLU A 240 -14.37 23.88 -36.61
C GLU A 240 -15.77 23.60 -36.05
N GLY A 241 -16.03 22.34 -35.61
CA GLY A 241 -17.27 21.90 -34.99
C GLY A 241 -18.34 21.43 -35.99
N TYR A 242 -17.98 21.25 -37.26
CA TYR A 242 -18.92 20.66 -38.25
C TYR A 242 -18.91 19.13 -38.15
N VAL A 243 -20.09 18.55 -38.31
CA VAL A 243 -20.25 17.10 -38.35
C VAL A 243 -19.57 16.57 -39.62
N VAL A 244 -18.70 15.59 -39.45
CA VAL A 244 -18.04 14.83 -40.50
C VAL A 244 -18.51 13.39 -40.45
N GLU A 245 -18.75 12.74 -41.59
CA GLU A 245 -19.21 11.35 -41.69
C GLU A 245 -18.11 10.36 -41.24
#